data_0491693f734416a6c494f0ff3fce7796
#
_entry.id   0491693f734416a6c494f0ff3fce7796
#
_cell.length_a   1.000
_cell.length_b   1.000
_cell.length_c   1.000
_cell.angle_alpha   90.00
_cell.angle_beta   90.00
_cell.angle_gamma   90.00
#
_symmetry.space_group_name_H-M   'P 1'
#
loop_
_entity.id
_entity.type
_entity.pdbx_description
1 polymer ?
#
loop_
_entity_poly.entity_id
_entity_poly.type
_entity_poly.pdbx_seq_one_letter_code
_entity_poly.pdbx_strand_id
1 'polypeptide(L)'
;MRKKAIGKSLNFQSYNFEDELPLVNIVIPVCNEEKVIAAKLNSIFKTTYPKEKLRVFIGLDNCTDTTKDIIETNYSIPEVKLIEFKERQGKPNVLNKLIAEEIPVDDSILLLTDANVMFEPDTIFELVKYFKDPQIGLVDSMILSNLVINKNENDYWNYETEIKQNESVVYGIIPGPSGGCFAIRRNLFTEIPSNLLVDDFFIGFTVVLKGYKAILNNKARCFEDVITSWKQEFRRKIRIATGNFQNLWRFKKQTLHPFSSIGFIFFWHKVIRWKTPFLLLIVYYVLLLEFTLIILIVTLFLPIIDALLFTFGVEFKPLRRFHYFIVMNIAVLIGFIKFCKGVKTNVWQPTTRN
;
A
#
# COMPACT_ATOMS: atom_id res chain seq x y z
N MET A 1 -22.22 0.73 6.89
CA MET A 1 -21.26 -0.31 6.49
C MET A 1 -20.96 -1.25 7.65
N ARG A 2 -20.35 -0.79 8.75
CA ARG A 2 -20.03 -1.63 9.94
C ARG A 2 -21.19 -2.52 10.42
N LYS A 3 -22.40 -1.97 10.61
CA LYS A 3 -23.58 -2.75 11.02
C LYS A 3 -23.96 -3.88 10.04
N LYS A 4 -23.70 -3.71 8.74
CA LYS A 4 -23.98 -4.72 7.70
C LYS A 4 -22.91 -5.82 7.65
N ALA A 5 -21.72 -5.56 8.18
CA ALA A 5 -20.59 -6.50 8.18
C ALA A 5 -20.51 -7.34 9.48
N ILE A 6 -21.17 -6.91 10.57
CA ILE A 6 -21.13 -7.62 11.86
C ILE A 6 -21.59 -9.07 11.68
N GLY A 7 -20.76 -10.02 12.11
CA GLY A 7 -21.02 -11.46 12.05
C GLY A 7 -20.94 -12.09 10.65
N LYS A 8 -20.55 -11.32 9.61
CA LYS A 8 -20.35 -11.86 8.27
C LYS A 8 -18.88 -12.15 8.03
N SER A 9 -18.61 -13.21 7.28
CA SER A 9 -17.29 -13.57 6.74
C SER A 9 -17.27 -13.40 5.21
N LEU A 10 -16.09 -13.48 4.63
CA LEU A 10 -15.95 -13.60 3.18
C LEU A 10 -16.65 -14.87 2.71
N ASN A 11 -17.63 -14.73 1.82
CA ASN A 11 -18.41 -15.83 1.29
C ASN A 11 -18.11 -15.99 -0.22
N PHE A 12 -16.92 -16.52 -0.51
CA PHE A 12 -16.44 -16.82 -1.85
C PHE A 12 -15.93 -18.25 -1.91
N GLN A 13 -15.94 -18.86 -3.11
CA GLN A 13 -15.30 -20.15 -3.31
C GLN A 13 -13.82 -20.05 -2.97
N SER A 14 -13.29 -21.07 -2.31
CA SER A 14 -11.88 -21.09 -1.90
C SER A 14 -11.25 -22.46 -2.15
N TYR A 15 -9.97 -22.44 -2.50
CA TYR A 15 -9.13 -23.64 -2.53
C TYR A 15 -8.92 -24.19 -1.14
N ASN A 16 -8.80 -25.50 -1.06
CA ASN A 16 -8.24 -26.25 0.05
C ASN A 16 -6.85 -26.78 -0.36
N PHE A 17 -6.06 -27.27 0.58
CA PHE A 17 -4.73 -27.84 0.28
C PHE A 17 -4.77 -29.11 -0.58
N GLU A 18 -5.92 -29.79 -0.66
CA GLU A 18 -6.12 -30.98 -1.50
C GLU A 18 -6.49 -30.65 -2.95
N ASP A 19 -6.86 -29.38 -3.22
CA ASP A 19 -7.19 -28.92 -4.57
C ASP A 19 -5.91 -28.73 -5.40
N GLU A 20 -6.03 -28.78 -6.73
CA GLU A 20 -4.96 -28.34 -7.62
C GLU A 20 -4.79 -26.81 -7.52
N LEU A 21 -3.70 -26.40 -6.88
CA LEU A 21 -3.40 -24.97 -6.65
C LEU A 21 -2.78 -24.33 -7.90
N PRO A 22 -3.09 -23.03 -8.17
CA PRO A 22 -2.55 -22.33 -9.33
C PRO A 22 -1.03 -22.04 -9.19
N LEU A 23 -0.37 -21.77 -10.31
CA LEU A 23 0.99 -21.23 -10.33
C LEU A 23 0.99 -19.81 -9.77
N VAL A 24 1.97 -19.51 -8.91
CA VAL A 24 2.16 -18.18 -8.31
C VAL A 24 3.50 -17.60 -8.75
N ASN A 25 3.43 -16.46 -9.42
CA ASN A 25 4.60 -15.68 -9.81
C ASN A 25 4.76 -14.53 -8.81
N ILE A 26 5.77 -14.61 -7.94
CA ILE A 26 6.10 -13.61 -6.94
C ILE A 26 7.04 -12.60 -7.59
N VAL A 27 6.66 -11.32 -7.59
CA VAL A 27 7.41 -10.24 -8.23
C VAL A 27 7.89 -9.25 -7.18
N ILE A 28 9.22 -9.06 -7.12
CA ILE A 28 9.89 -8.24 -6.10
C ILE A 28 10.79 -7.21 -6.78
N PRO A 29 10.38 -5.94 -6.87
CA PRO A 29 11.28 -4.86 -7.25
C PRO A 29 12.19 -4.52 -6.06
N VAL A 30 13.50 -4.47 -6.30
CA VAL A 30 14.52 -4.32 -5.26
C VAL A 30 15.50 -3.21 -5.61
N CYS A 31 15.83 -2.37 -4.62
CA CYS A 31 16.90 -1.39 -4.75
C CYS A 31 17.56 -1.14 -3.40
N ASN A 32 18.80 -1.62 -3.24
CA ASN A 32 19.59 -1.48 -2.03
C ASN A 32 18.87 -2.00 -0.77
N GLU A 33 18.62 -3.29 -0.74
CA GLU A 33 17.87 -3.99 0.30
C GLU A 33 18.72 -5.10 0.98
N GLU A 34 20.05 -4.95 1.03
CA GLU A 34 20.99 -5.94 1.57
C GLU A 34 20.63 -6.41 2.99
N LYS A 35 20.06 -5.51 3.81
CA LYS A 35 19.69 -5.82 5.21
C LYS A 35 18.47 -6.74 5.33
N VAL A 36 17.60 -6.79 4.33
CA VAL A 36 16.30 -7.47 4.44
C VAL A 36 16.07 -8.56 3.40
N ILE A 37 16.78 -8.53 2.27
CA ILE A 37 16.49 -9.44 1.15
C ILE A 37 16.62 -10.93 1.51
N ALA A 38 17.62 -11.30 2.31
CA ALA A 38 17.78 -12.67 2.76
C ALA A 38 16.61 -13.13 3.64
N ALA A 39 16.17 -12.30 4.59
CA ALA A 39 15.01 -12.58 5.44
C ALA A 39 13.73 -12.70 4.59
N LYS A 40 13.56 -11.81 3.59
CA LYS A 40 12.44 -11.86 2.65
C LYS A 40 12.37 -13.20 1.91
N LEU A 41 13.44 -13.60 1.26
CA LEU A 41 13.48 -14.86 0.50
C LEU A 41 13.29 -16.08 1.41
N ASN A 42 13.91 -16.07 2.59
CA ASN A 42 13.66 -17.11 3.59
C ASN A 42 12.17 -17.18 4.00
N SER A 43 11.48 -16.05 4.16
CA SER A 43 10.05 -16.05 4.50
C SER A 43 9.18 -16.62 3.38
N ILE A 44 9.56 -16.39 2.11
CA ILE A 44 8.87 -16.96 0.95
C ILE A 44 9.03 -18.48 0.93
N PHE A 45 10.26 -18.99 1.09
CA PHE A 45 10.52 -20.44 1.01
C PHE A 45 10.17 -21.25 2.26
N LYS A 46 9.81 -20.56 3.36
CA LYS A 46 9.19 -21.19 4.56
C LYS A 46 7.67 -21.37 4.43
N THR A 47 7.11 -21.09 3.27
CA THR A 47 5.67 -21.19 3.03
C THR A 47 5.16 -22.63 3.09
N THR A 48 3.87 -22.78 3.44
CA THR A 48 3.08 -24.03 3.31
C THR A 48 2.59 -24.27 1.87
N TYR A 49 2.72 -23.28 0.99
CA TYR A 49 2.34 -23.42 -0.43
C TYR A 49 3.31 -24.35 -1.18
N PRO A 50 2.83 -25.20 -2.13
CA PRO A 50 3.71 -26.11 -2.89
C PRO A 50 4.82 -25.35 -3.64
N LYS A 51 6.07 -25.69 -3.36
CA LYS A 51 7.23 -24.97 -3.90
C LYS A 51 7.35 -25.06 -5.42
N GLU A 52 6.97 -26.19 -5.99
CA GLU A 52 6.91 -26.43 -7.43
C GLU A 52 5.92 -25.53 -8.17
N LYS A 53 4.94 -24.97 -7.43
CA LYS A 53 3.96 -23.98 -7.92
C LYS A 53 4.41 -22.53 -7.69
N LEU A 54 5.67 -22.31 -7.24
CA LEU A 54 6.20 -20.95 -7.01
C LEU A 54 7.26 -20.61 -8.06
N ARG A 55 7.24 -19.36 -8.49
CA ARG A 55 8.31 -18.70 -9.26
C ARG A 55 8.55 -17.34 -8.65
N VAL A 56 9.80 -16.96 -8.45
CA VAL A 56 10.19 -15.68 -7.83
C VAL A 56 10.99 -14.87 -8.86
N PHE A 57 10.49 -13.71 -9.22
CA PHE A 57 11.11 -12.78 -10.15
C PHE A 57 11.60 -11.56 -9.38
N ILE A 58 12.90 -11.34 -9.35
CA ILE A 58 13.53 -10.24 -8.62
C ILE A 58 14.12 -9.27 -9.62
N GLY A 59 13.66 -8.02 -9.59
CA GLY A 59 14.20 -6.94 -10.42
C GLY A 59 15.11 -6.02 -9.61
N LEU A 60 16.40 -6.08 -9.89
CA LEU A 60 17.42 -5.21 -9.29
C LEU A 60 17.42 -3.85 -9.99
N ASP A 61 16.86 -2.84 -9.37
CA ASP A 61 16.76 -1.46 -9.91
C ASP A 61 18.05 -0.68 -9.65
N ASN A 62 19.14 -1.05 -10.35
CA ASN A 62 20.48 -0.46 -10.22
C ASN A 62 20.95 -0.46 -8.75
N CYS A 63 21.05 -1.65 -8.14
CA CYS A 63 21.56 -1.79 -6.78
C CYS A 63 23.07 -1.48 -6.75
N THR A 64 23.51 -0.81 -5.69
CA THR A 64 24.91 -0.40 -5.46
C THR A 64 25.51 -1.00 -4.17
N ASP A 65 24.70 -1.75 -3.42
CA ASP A 65 25.08 -2.48 -2.22
C ASP A 65 25.25 -3.97 -2.50
N THR A 66 25.40 -4.78 -1.46
CA THR A 66 25.62 -6.24 -1.57
C THR A 66 24.32 -7.05 -1.84
N THR A 67 23.20 -6.41 -2.14
CA THR A 67 21.90 -7.08 -2.38
C THR A 67 22.02 -8.19 -3.45
N LYS A 68 22.70 -7.88 -4.57
CA LYS A 68 22.88 -8.84 -5.68
C LYS A 68 23.68 -10.06 -5.22
N ASP A 69 24.82 -9.83 -4.58
CA ASP A 69 25.73 -10.89 -4.13
C ASP A 69 25.03 -11.84 -3.14
N ILE A 70 24.20 -11.29 -2.24
CA ILE A 70 23.41 -12.09 -1.29
C ILE A 70 22.44 -13.02 -2.02
N ILE A 71 21.77 -12.55 -3.08
CA ILE A 71 20.80 -13.33 -3.83
C ILE A 71 21.52 -14.43 -4.64
N GLU A 72 22.57 -14.07 -5.39
CA GLU A 72 23.32 -15.00 -6.22
C GLU A 72 24.00 -16.09 -5.40
N THR A 73 24.52 -15.77 -4.20
CA THR A 73 25.20 -16.73 -3.35
C THR A 73 24.24 -17.71 -2.67
N ASN A 74 23.08 -17.23 -2.19
CA ASN A 74 22.23 -18.03 -1.30
C ASN A 74 20.96 -18.57 -1.96
N TYR A 75 20.55 -18.00 -3.11
CA TYR A 75 19.26 -18.31 -3.76
C TYR A 75 19.37 -18.55 -5.27
N SER A 76 20.52 -19.04 -5.73
CA SER A 76 20.72 -19.47 -7.13
C SER A 76 20.03 -20.83 -7.38
N ILE A 77 18.70 -20.82 -7.37
CA ILE A 77 17.83 -21.99 -7.55
C ILE A 77 16.87 -21.75 -8.72
N PRO A 78 16.36 -22.81 -9.37
CA PRO A 78 15.53 -22.70 -10.58
C PRO A 78 14.26 -21.86 -10.41
N GLU A 79 13.73 -21.80 -9.19
CA GLU A 79 12.52 -21.05 -8.86
C GLU A 79 12.76 -19.52 -8.78
N VAL A 80 14.03 -19.09 -8.69
CA VAL A 80 14.40 -17.67 -8.56
C VAL A 80 15.03 -17.16 -9.84
N LYS A 81 14.40 -16.18 -10.47
CA LYS A 81 14.94 -15.46 -11.62
C LYS A 81 15.32 -14.05 -11.24
N LEU A 82 16.59 -13.71 -11.41
CA LEU A 82 17.16 -12.41 -11.14
C LEU A 82 17.32 -11.61 -12.43
N ILE A 83 16.79 -10.40 -12.48
CA ILE A 83 16.88 -9.49 -13.62
C ILE A 83 17.50 -8.17 -13.14
N GLU A 84 18.60 -7.76 -13.78
CA GLU A 84 19.34 -6.56 -13.43
C GLU A 84 19.06 -5.42 -14.41
N PHE A 85 18.71 -4.25 -13.87
CA PHE A 85 18.56 -3.03 -14.63
C PHE A 85 19.78 -2.12 -14.39
N LYS A 86 20.48 -1.75 -15.46
CA LYS A 86 21.70 -0.93 -15.39
C LYS A 86 21.45 0.51 -14.95
N GLU A 87 20.23 0.99 -15.12
CA GLU A 87 19.80 2.35 -14.74
C GLU A 87 18.57 2.28 -13.85
N ARG A 88 18.42 3.25 -12.96
CA ARG A 88 17.27 3.41 -12.09
C ARG A 88 15.98 3.59 -12.89
N GLN A 89 15.13 2.56 -12.89
CA GLN A 89 13.84 2.54 -13.60
C GLN A 89 12.70 3.08 -12.73
N GLY A 90 12.76 2.85 -11.42
CA GLY A 90 11.66 3.03 -10.49
C GLY A 90 10.68 1.86 -10.47
N LYS A 91 10.03 1.62 -9.31
CA LYS A 91 9.18 0.46 -9.04
C LYS A 91 8.17 0.14 -10.16
N PRO A 92 7.35 1.10 -10.67
CA PRO A 92 6.40 0.81 -11.75
C PRO A 92 7.03 0.23 -13.01
N ASN A 93 8.16 0.80 -13.45
CA ASN A 93 8.82 0.35 -14.67
C ASN A 93 9.49 -1.02 -14.49
N VAL A 94 10.08 -1.28 -13.31
CA VAL A 94 10.61 -2.60 -12.96
C VAL A 94 9.50 -3.64 -12.98
N LEU A 95 8.35 -3.37 -12.34
CA LEU A 95 7.19 -4.27 -12.35
C LEU A 95 6.68 -4.52 -13.77
N ASN A 96 6.50 -3.46 -14.57
CA ASN A 96 6.04 -3.59 -15.96
C ASN A 96 6.94 -4.50 -16.79
N LYS A 97 8.26 -4.26 -16.74
CA LYS A 97 9.23 -5.06 -17.49
C LYS A 97 9.27 -6.51 -17.03
N LEU A 98 9.38 -6.77 -15.73
CA LEU A 98 9.37 -8.13 -15.19
C LEU A 98 8.11 -8.90 -15.61
N ILE A 99 6.95 -8.27 -15.50
CA ILE A 99 5.69 -8.94 -15.79
C ILE A 99 5.49 -9.12 -17.29
N ALA A 100 5.86 -8.14 -18.12
CA ALA A 100 5.67 -8.21 -19.56
C ALA A 100 6.66 -9.16 -20.25
N GLU A 101 7.93 -9.17 -19.82
CA GLU A 101 9.02 -9.89 -20.49
C GLU A 101 9.19 -11.31 -19.96
N GLU A 102 8.87 -11.54 -18.66
CA GLU A 102 9.24 -12.78 -17.99
C GLU A 102 8.05 -13.70 -17.65
N ILE A 103 6.83 -13.14 -17.57
CA ILE A 103 5.66 -13.88 -17.12
C ILE A 103 4.59 -13.89 -18.23
N PRO A 104 4.29 -15.07 -18.80
CA PRO A 104 3.28 -15.18 -19.84
C PRO A 104 1.89 -14.72 -19.35
N VAL A 105 1.04 -14.30 -20.28
CA VAL A 105 -0.36 -13.99 -19.96
C VAL A 105 -1.15 -15.29 -19.93
N ASP A 106 -1.38 -15.79 -18.73
CA ASP A 106 -2.07 -17.05 -18.44
C ASP A 106 -2.98 -16.90 -17.20
N ASP A 107 -3.48 -18.01 -16.70
CA ASP A 107 -4.34 -18.05 -15.51
C ASP A 107 -3.56 -18.09 -14.18
N SER A 108 -2.24 -17.86 -14.22
CA SER A 108 -1.42 -17.79 -13.00
C SER A 108 -1.77 -16.56 -12.16
N ILE A 109 -1.29 -16.60 -10.92
CA ILE A 109 -1.46 -15.50 -9.96
C ILE A 109 -0.14 -14.73 -9.87
N LEU A 110 -0.22 -13.41 -10.02
CA LEU A 110 0.88 -12.50 -9.67
C LEU A 110 0.75 -12.13 -8.19
N LEU A 111 1.81 -12.36 -7.42
CA LEU A 111 1.95 -11.88 -6.06
C LEU A 111 2.97 -10.74 -6.07
N LEU A 112 2.50 -9.51 -5.94
CA LEU A 112 3.34 -8.31 -5.92
C LEU A 112 3.71 -8.00 -4.47
N THR A 113 5.01 -7.88 -4.18
CA THR A 113 5.45 -7.62 -2.80
C THR A 113 6.74 -6.81 -2.74
N ASP A 114 6.87 -6.00 -1.69
CA ASP A 114 8.10 -5.25 -1.39
C ASP A 114 9.13 -6.16 -0.68
N ALA A 115 10.41 -5.83 -0.83
CA ALA A 115 11.52 -6.60 -0.26
C ALA A 115 11.53 -6.62 1.29
N ASN A 116 10.95 -5.61 1.92
CA ASN A 116 10.88 -5.48 3.37
C ASN A 116 9.61 -6.04 4.03
N VAL A 117 8.77 -6.70 3.26
CA VAL A 117 7.52 -7.30 3.76
C VAL A 117 7.70 -8.80 3.94
N MET A 118 7.76 -9.26 5.17
CA MET A 118 7.98 -10.67 5.54
C MET A 118 6.65 -11.42 5.59
N PHE A 119 6.66 -12.70 5.24
CA PHE A 119 5.48 -13.56 5.19
C PHE A 119 5.41 -14.50 6.39
N GLU A 120 4.18 -14.76 6.89
CA GLU A 120 3.88 -15.96 7.66
C GLU A 120 3.83 -17.18 6.73
N PRO A 121 4.02 -18.41 7.25
CA PRO A 121 4.03 -19.61 6.41
C PRO A 121 2.79 -19.76 5.52
N ASP A 122 1.61 -19.38 6.01
CA ASP A 122 0.33 -19.53 5.30
C ASP A 122 -0.03 -18.33 4.42
N THR A 123 0.80 -17.26 4.41
CA THR A 123 0.48 -16.00 3.72
C THR A 123 0.15 -16.22 2.23
N ILE A 124 0.97 -17.00 1.52
CA ILE A 124 0.78 -17.23 0.08
C ILE A 124 -0.52 -18.01 -0.16
N PHE A 125 -0.77 -19.06 0.60
CA PHE A 125 -2.01 -19.83 0.48
C PHE A 125 -3.24 -18.95 0.77
N GLU A 126 -3.21 -18.16 1.84
CA GLU A 126 -4.30 -17.28 2.21
C GLU A 126 -4.56 -16.18 1.17
N LEU A 127 -3.53 -15.67 0.47
CA LEU A 127 -3.70 -14.74 -0.65
C LEU A 127 -4.32 -15.42 -1.87
N VAL A 128 -3.98 -16.69 -2.11
CA VAL A 128 -4.35 -17.39 -3.35
C VAL A 128 -5.71 -18.08 -3.26
N LYS A 129 -6.10 -18.57 -2.09
CA LYS A 129 -7.26 -19.48 -1.95
C LYS A 129 -8.58 -18.96 -2.54
N TYR A 130 -8.83 -17.65 -2.49
CA TYR A 130 -10.07 -17.09 -3.01
C TYR A 130 -10.09 -16.93 -4.54
N PHE A 131 -8.98 -17.15 -5.24
CA PHE A 131 -8.99 -17.16 -6.69
C PHE A 131 -9.67 -18.40 -7.31
N LYS A 132 -10.13 -19.36 -6.50
CA LYS A 132 -11.06 -20.41 -6.95
C LYS A 132 -12.38 -19.80 -7.44
N ASP A 133 -12.81 -18.68 -6.84
CA ASP A 133 -13.96 -17.91 -7.32
C ASP A 133 -13.54 -17.06 -8.54
N PRO A 134 -14.15 -17.27 -9.73
CA PRO A 134 -13.77 -16.53 -10.93
C PRO A 134 -14.07 -15.02 -10.85
N GLN A 135 -14.92 -14.58 -9.92
CA GLN A 135 -15.21 -13.17 -9.72
C GLN A 135 -14.09 -12.43 -8.98
N ILE A 136 -13.23 -13.15 -8.25
CA ILE A 136 -12.12 -12.55 -7.50
C ILE A 136 -10.96 -12.23 -8.46
N GLY A 137 -10.63 -10.96 -8.59
CA GLY A 137 -9.50 -10.50 -9.41
C GLY A 137 -8.29 -10.06 -8.58
N LEU A 138 -8.51 -9.67 -7.30
CA LEU A 138 -7.44 -9.23 -6.38
C LEU A 138 -7.73 -9.66 -4.95
N VAL A 139 -6.68 -10.09 -4.24
CA VAL A 139 -6.70 -10.36 -2.79
C VAL A 139 -5.58 -9.58 -2.12
N ASP A 140 -5.95 -8.69 -1.20
CA ASP A 140 -5.04 -7.88 -0.38
C ASP A 140 -4.64 -8.62 0.90
N SER A 141 -3.44 -8.38 1.39
CA SER A 141 -2.94 -8.91 2.66
C SER A 141 -3.18 -7.97 3.83
N MET A 142 -3.13 -8.51 5.03
CA MET A 142 -3.08 -7.77 6.28
C MET A 142 -1.62 -7.51 6.66
N ILE A 143 -1.17 -6.25 6.50
CA ILE A 143 0.17 -5.86 6.90
C ILE A 143 0.16 -5.46 8.37
N LEU A 144 1.00 -6.14 9.15
CA LEU A 144 1.22 -5.91 10.58
C LEU A 144 2.58 -5.22 10.78
N SER A 145 2.65 -4.36 11.76
CA SER A 145 3.91 -3.71 12.14
C SER A 145 4.62 -4.51 13.23
N ASN A 146 5.90 -4.80 13.06
CA ASN A 146 6.73 -5.48 14.07
C ASN A 146 7.04 -4.59 15.29
N LEU A 147 6.98 -3.26 15.14
CA LEU A 147 7.32 -2.31 16.20
C LEU A 147 6.21 -1.27 16.37
N VAL A 148 5.64 -1.19 17.56
CA VAL A 148 4.65 -0.16 17.93
C VAL A 148 5.39 1.07 18.42
N ILE A 149 6.06 1.82 17.52
CA ILE A 149 6.78 3.04 17.90
C ILE A 149 5.85 4.25 17.93
N ASN A 150 4.85 4.29 17.03
CA ASN A 150 3.89 5.38 16.98
C ASN A 150 2.45 4.85 17.11
N LYS A 151 1.89 4.99 18.32
CA LYS A 151 0.53 4.51 18.62
C LYS A 151 -0.53 5.12 17.70
N ASN A 152 -0.37 6.39 17.29
CA ASN A 152 -1.34 7.07 16.45
C ASN A 152 -1.34 6.54 15.01
N GLU A 153 -0.18 6.14 14.49
CA GLU A 153 -0.07 5.51 13.17
C GLU A 153 -0.69 4.11 13.20
N ASN A 154 -0.46 3.36 14.26
CA ASN A 154 -1.03 2.01 14.44
C ASN A 154 -2.56 2.05 14.56
N ASP A 155 -3.11 3.00 15.33
CA ASP A 155 -4.56 3.21 15.43
C ASP A 155 -5.16 3.56 14.05
N TYR A 156 -4.46 4.35 13.24
CA TYR A 156 -4.88 4.68 11.87
C TYR A 156 -4.87 3.45 10.96
N TRP A 157 -3.81 2.62 10.99
CA TRP A 157 -3.72 1.41 10.18
C TRP A 157 -4.77 0.38 10.55
N ASN A 158 -5.03 0.19 11.85
CA ASN A 158 -6.09 -0.69 12.34
C ASN A 158 -7.46 -0.23 11.84
N TYR A 159 -7.73 1.07 11.88
CA TYR A 159 -8.98 1.64 11.36
C TYR A 159 -9.14 1.49 9.85
N GLU A 160 -8.08 1.73 9.08
CA GLU A 160 -8.06 1.52 7.62
C GLU A 160 -8.32 0.05 7.26
N THR A 161 -7.69 -0.87 7.99
CA THR A 161 -7.88 -2.31 7.82
C THR A 161 -9.31 -2.72 8.13
N GLU A 162 -9.92 -2.21 9.22
CA GLU A 162 -11.33 -2.47 9.56
C GLU A 162 -12.26 -1.97 8.44
N ILE A 163 -12.03 -0.79 7.89
CA ILE A 163 -12.82 -0.27 6.77
C ILE A 163 -12.72 -1.20 5.57
N LYS A 164 -11.52 -1.57 5.12
CA LYS A 164 -11.30 -2.46 4.00
C LYS A 164 -11.95 -3.83 4.21
N GLN A 165 -11.87 -4.38 5.41
CA GLN A 165 -12.52 -5.64 5.75
C GLN A 165 -14.04 -5.55 5.62
N ASN A 166 -14.64 -4.47 6.14
CA ASN A 166 -16.07 -4.23 6.02
C ASN A 166 -16.51 -4.02 4.55
N GLU A 167 -15.70 -3.33 3.74
CA GLU A 167 -15.91 -3.14 2.31
C GLU A 167 -15.84 -4.48 1.56
N SER A 168 -14.85 -5.32 1.87
CA SER A 168 -14.69 -6.65 1.29
C SER A 168 -15.90 -7.54 1.56
N VAL A 169 -16.38 -7.55 2.80
CA VAL A 169 -17.51 -8.41 3.22
C VAL A 169 -18.84 -7.93 2.64
N VAL A 170 -19.06 -6.60 2.57
CA VAL A 170 -20.35 -6.02 2.16
C VAL A 170 -20.48 -5.88 0.64
N TYR A 171 -19.40 -5.50 -0.02
CA TYR A 171 -19.41 -5.15 -1.45
C TYR A 171 -18.52 -6.06 -2.30
N GLY A 172 -17.59 -6.81 -1.69
CA GLY A 172 -16.54 -7.51 -2.43
C GLY A 172 -15.58 -6.55 -3.15
N ILE A 173 -15.44 -5.32 -2.65
CA ILE A 173 -14.65 -4.26 -3.29
C ILE A 173 -13.85 -3.54 -2.23
N ILE A 174 -12.54 -3.41 -2.45
CA ILE A 174 -11.67 -2.43 -1.80
C ILE A 174 -11.14 -1.46 -2.87
N PRO A 175 -10.97 -0.17 -2.56
CA PRO A 175 -10.54 0.81 -3.56
C PRO A 175 -9.07 0.66 -3.96
N GLY A 176 -8.26 -0.04 -3.17
CA GLY A 176 -6.86 -0.35 -3.45
C GLY A 176 -6.23 -1.18 -2.35
N PRO A 177 -5.28 -2.05 -2.69
CA PRO A 177 -4.56 -2.88 -1.73
C PRO A 177 -3.61 -2.06 -0.84
N SER A 178 -2.97 -2.72 0.11
CA SER A 178 -2.07 -2.10 1.10
C SER A 178 -0.69 -1.74 0.57
N GLY A 179 -0.34 -2.16 -0.65
CA GLY A 179 0.87 -1.79 -1.38
C GLY A 179 2.09 -2.66 -1.09
N GLY A 180 2.25 -3.17 0.12
CA GLY A 180 3.41 -3.99 0.49
C GLY A 180 3.31 -5.45 0.06
N CYS A 181 2.09 -6.01 -0.03
CA CYS A 181 1.84 -7.37 -0.50
C CYS A 181 0.39 -7.58 -0.90
N PHE A 182 0.14 -8.01 -2.13
CA PHE A 182 -1.17 -8.42 -2.62
C PHE A 182 -1.06 -9.35 -3.83
N ALA A 183 -2.11 -10.11 -4.11
CA ALA A 183 -2.19 -11.02 -5.25
C ALA A 183 -3.23 -10.56 -6.26
N ILE A 184 -2.97 -10.79 -7.56
CA ILE A 184 -3.84 -10.42 -8.68
C ILE A 184 -3.77 -11.52 -9.75
N ARG A 185 -4.85 -11.77 -10.50
CA ARG A 185 -4.78 -12.62 -11.71
C ARG A 185 -3.83 -12.02 -12.74
N ARG A 186 -2.95 -12.84 -13.33
CA ARG A 186 -1.98 -12.36 -14.33
C ARG A 186 -2.66 -11.64 -15.52
N ASN A 187 -3.76 -12.19 -16.01
CA ASN A 187 -4.51 -11.63 -17.13
C ASN A 187 -5.23 -10.29 -16.83
N LEU A 188 -5.33 -9.91 -15.56
CA LEU A 188 -5.93 -8.62 -15.14
C LEU A 188 -4.90 -7.53 -14.92
N PHE A 189 -3.61 -7.86 -14.90
CA PHE A 189 -2.58 -6.84 -14.76
C PHE A 189 -2.67 -5.82 -15.90
N THR A 190 -2.56 -4.57 -15.55
CA THR A 190 -2.56 -3.45 -16.50
C THR A 190 -1.24 -2.70 -16.33
N GLU A 191 -0.59 -2.40 -17.42
CA GLU A 191 0.66 -1.64 -17.43
C GLU A 191 0.53 -0.36 -16.63
N ILE A 192 1.47 -0.17 -15.70
CA ILE A 192 1.47 0.95 -14.77
C ILE A 192 2.08 2.17 -15.46
N PRO A 193 1.45 3.35 -15.42
CA PRO A 193 2.07 4.56 -15.95
C PRO A 193 3.44 4.84 -15.32
N SER A 194 4.45 5.12 -16.15
CA SER A 194 5.85 5.23 -15.76
C SER A 194 6.16 6.29 -14.71
N ASN A 195 5.31 7.32 -14.59
CA ASN A 195 5.47 8.42 -13.62
C ASN A 195 4.56 8.31 -12.39
N LEU A 196 3.90 7.16 -12.20
CA LEU A 196 2.97 6.97 -11.11
C LEU A 196 3.72 6.69 -9.79
N LEU A 197 3.30 7.36 -8.69
CA LEU A 197 3.94 7.23 -7.38
C LEU A 197 3.21 6.27 -6.42
N VAL A 198 1.96 5.91 -6.73
CA VAL A 198 1.12 4.98 -5.96
C VAL A 198 0.51 4.00 -6.95
N ASP A 199 1.28 2.97 -7.23
CA ASP A 199 1.01 1.92 -8.22
C ASP A 199 -0.02 0.90 -7.74
N ASP A 200 0.00 0.55 -6.46
CA ASP A 200 -0.90 -0.37 -5.80
C ASP A 200 -2.38 0.03 -5.96
N PHE A 201 -2.69 1.29 -5.68
CA PHE A 201 -4.04 1.82 -5.89
C PHE A 201 -4.46 1.73 -7.36
N PHE A 202 -3.57 2.10 -8.29
CA PHE A 202 -3.85 2.01 -9.72
C PHE A 202 -4.17 0.58 -10.15
N ILE A 203 -3.33 -0.38 -9.77
CA ILE A 203 -3.51 -1.80 -10.09
C ILE A 203 -4.84 -2.30 -9.51
N GLY A 204 -5.07 -2.09 -8.21
CA GLY A 204 -6.29 -2.57 -7.55
C GLY A 204 -7.56 -1.95 -8.11
N PHE A 205 -7.55 -0.65 -8.36
CA PHE A 205 -8.72 0.04 -8.88
C PHE A 205 -9.04 -0.33 -10.33
N THR A 206 -8.02 -0.60 -11.16
CA THR A 206 -8.24 -1.09 -12.54
C THR A 206 -8.88 -2.48 -12.56
N VAL A 207 -8.55 -3.36 -11.63
CA VAL A 207 -9.21 -4.67 -11.46
C VAL A 207 -10.70 -4.49 -11.18
N VAL A 208 -11.03 -3.61 -10.23
CA VAL A 208 -12.43 -3.30 -9.88
C VAL A 208 -13.18 -2.69 -11.06
N LEU A 209 -12.54 -1.81 -11.82
CA LEU A 209 -13.16 -1.21 -13.03
C LEU A 209 -13.37 -2.21 -14.17
N LYS A 210 -12.61 -3.31 -14.22
CA LYS A 210 -12.85 -4.44 -15.15
C LYS A 210 -14.00 -5.33 -14.69
N GLY A 211 -14.68 -5.02 -13.58
CA GLY A 211 -15.85 -5.75 -13.06
C GLY A 211 -15.50 -6.89 -12.11
N TYR A 212 -14.24 -7.09 -11.76
CA TYR A 212 -13.82 -8.09 -10.81
C TYR A 212 -13.88 -7.57 -9.37
N LYS A 213 -13.97 -8.50 -8.42
CA LYS A 213 -13.93 -8.19 -6.99
C LYS A 213 -12.49 -8.09 -6.50
N ALA A 214 -12.28 -7.16 -5.59
CA ALA A 214 -11.03 -6.97 -4.87
C ALA A 214 -11.32 -7.02 -3.37
N ILE A 215 -10.69 -7.95 -2.65
CA ILE A 215 -10.99 -8.22 -1.24
C ILE A 215 -9.73 -8.17 -0.38
N LEU A 216 -9.90 -7.87 0.91
CA LEU A 216 -8.88 -8.06 1.93
C LEU A 216 -9.11 -9.39 2.63
N ASN A 217 -8.09 -10.25 2.68
CA ASN A 217 -8.07 -11.42 3.55
C ASN A 217 -7.19 -11.16 4.78
N ASN A 218 -7.80 -11.00 5.95
CA ASN A 218 -7.10 -10.74 7.20
C ASN A 218 -6.28 -11.92 7.75
N LYS A 219 -6.42 -13.11 7.15
CA LYS A 219 -5.59 -14.28 7.45
C LYS A 219 -4.29 -14.29 6.66
N ALA A 220 -4.23 -13.58 5.52
CA ALA A 220 -3.00 -13.39 4.75
C ALA A 220 -2.11 -12.35 5.44
N ARG A 221 -1.34 -12.76 6.44
CA ARG A 221 -0.57 -11.86 7.31
C ARG A 221 0.84 -11.65 6.78
N CYS A 222 1.23 -10.39 6.76
CA CYS A 222 2.58 -9.94 6.43
C CYS A 222 3.09 -9.00 7.51
N PHE A 223 4.41 -8.94 7.67
CA PHE A 223 5.06 -8.04 8.63
C PHE A 223 5.94 -7.04 7.90
N GLU A 224 5.81 -5.78 8.24
CA GLU A 224 6.64 -4.70 7.73
C GLU A 224 7.30 -3.96 8.89
N ASP A 225 8.58 -3.61 8.75
CA ASP A 225 9.28 -2.78 9.73
C ASP A 225 8.83 -1.32 9.59
N VAL A 226 8.56 -0.69 10.73
CA VAL A 226 8.09 0.70 10.79
C VAL A 226 9.24 1.66 10.55
N ILE A 227 8.93 2.72 9.80
CA ILE A 227 9.81 3.89 9.68
C ILE A 227 9.85 4.60 11.03
N THR A 228 11.03 4.67 11.66
CA THR A 228 11.23 5.28 12.97
C THR A 228 11.40 6.80 12.92
N SER A 229 11.78 7.33 11.76
CA SER A 229 12.07 8.75 11.58
C SER A 229 10.83 9.53 11.13
N TRP A 230 10.39 10.49 11.96
CA TRP A 230 9.34 11.45 11.64
C TRP A 230 9.52 12.17 10.30
N LYS A 231 10.77 12.55 9.99
CA LYS A 231 11.11 13.25 8.74
C LYS A 231 10.91 12.33 7.51
N GLN A 232 11.24 11.05 7.64
CA GLN A 232 11.05 10.06 6.57
C GLN A 232 9.55 9.77 6.38
N GLU A 233 8.79 9.64 7.47
CA GLU A 233 7.35 9.45 7.41
C GLU A 233 6.66 10.65 6.72
N PHE A 234 7.00 11.88 7.08
CA PHE A 234 6.46 13.08 6.45
C PHE A 234 6.76 13.11 4.93
N ARG A 235 7.98 12.78 4.52
CA ARG A 235 8.35 12.68 3.09
C ARG A 235 7.57 11.57 2.39
N ARG A 236 7.41 10.41 3.03
CA ARG A 236 6.58 9.29 2.53
C ARG A 236 5.13 9.74 2.31
N LYS A 237 4.54 10.45 3.28
CA LYS A 237 3.16 10.98 3.18
C LYS A 237 3.00 11.97 2.03
N ILE A 238 3.97 12.87 1.81
CA ILE A 238 3.97 13.79 0.65
C ILE A 238 3.98 12.99 -0.66
N ARG A 239 4.83 11.97 -0.79
CA ARG A 239 4.91 11.12 -1.98
C ARG A 239 3.58 10.39 -2.23
N ILE A 240 3.03 9.76 -1.19
CA ILE A 240 1.74 9.06 -1.27
C ILE A 240 0.62 10.04 -1.66
N ALA A 241 0.58 11.22 -1.07
CA ALA A 241 -0.42 12.24 -1.39
C ALA A 241 -0.30 12.69 -2.86
N THR A 242 0.91 12.92 -3.36
CA THR A 242 1.14 13.26 -4.77
C THR A 242 0.58 12.17 -5.70
N GLY A 243 0.87 10.90 -5.43
CA GLY A 243 0.34 9.76 -6.19
C GLY A 243 -1.18 9.59 -6.06
N ASN A 244 -1.74 9.90 -4.90
CA ASN A 244 -3.19 9.89 -4.70
C ASN A 244 -3.89 10.92 -5.60
N PHE A 245 -3.32 12.13 -5.77
CA PHE A 245 -3.86 13.12 -6.70
C PHE A 245 -3.66 12.73 -8.17
N GLN A 246 -2.56 12.03 -8.52
CA GLN A 246 -2.42 11.43 -9.85
C GLN A 246 -3.55 10.42 -10.13
N ASN A 247 -3.83 9.52 -9.18
CA ASN A 247 -4.90 8.54 -9.27
C ASN A 247 -6.29 9.21 -9.27
N LEU A 248 -6.52 10.22 -8.43
CA LEU A 248 -7.78 10.97 -8.42
C LEU A 248 -8.07 11.63 -9.77
N TRP A 249 -7.06 12.23 -10.39
CA TRP A 249 -7.19 12.85 -11.71
C TRP A 249 -7.48 11.83 -12.79
N ARG A 250 -6.79 10.67 -12.75
CA ARG A 250 -6.95 9.58 -13.70
C ARG A 250 -8.35 8.96 -13.62
N PHE A 251 -8.84 8.74 -12.43
CA PHE A 251 -10.12 8.09 -12.16
C PHE A 251 -11.25 9.07 -11.83
N LYS A 252 -11.12 10.34 -12.20
CA LYS A 252 -12.11 11.39 -11.88
C LYS A 252 -13.53 11.08 -12.38
N LYS A 253 -13.68 10.35 -13.48
CA LYS A 253 -14.99 9.97 -14.01
C LYS A 253 -15.80 9.14 -13.02
N GLN A 254 -15.14 8.29 -12.22
CA GLN A 254 -15.80 7.45 -11.21
C GLN A 254 -16.36 8.26 -10.03
N THR A 255 -15.83 9.47 -9.80
CA THR A 255 -16.36 10.39 -8.78
C THR A 255 -17.71 10.99 -9.20
N LEU A 256 -18.04 10.99 -10.49
CA LEU A 256 -19.31 11.49 -11.03
C LEU A 256 -20.47 10.51 -10.82
N HIS A 257 -20.19 9.27 -10.38
CA HIS A 257 -21.21 8.25 -10.11
C HIS A 257 -21.16 7.80 -8.64
N PRO A 258 -21.35 8.70 -7.65
CA PRO A 258 -21.17 8.39 -6.23
C PRO A 258 -22.19 7.39 -5.68
N PHE A 259 -23.27 7.11 -6.40
CA PHE A 259 -24.32 6.15 -6.02
C PHE A 259 -24.07 4.72 -6.52
N SER A 260 -23.11 4.50 -7.41
CA SER A 260 -22.63 3.14 -7.70
C SER A 260 -21.77 2.62 -6.53
N SER A 261 -21.73 1.29 -6.31
CA SER A 261 -20.89 0.72 -5.21
C SER A 261 -19.43 1.14 -5.32
N ILE A 262 -18.87 1.13 -6.54
CA ILE A 262 -17.49 1.54 -6.80
C ILE A 262 -17.31 3.04 -6.52
N GLY A 263 -18.19 3.87 -7.09
CA GLY A 263 -18.14 5.33 -6.90
C GLY A 263 -18.36 5.74 -5.45
N PHE A 264 -19.29 5.07 -4.74
CA PHE A 264 -19.55 5.29 -3.33
C PHE A 264 -18.30 5.00 -2.48
N ILE A 265 -17.69 3.82 -2.64
CA ILE A 265 -16.48 3.44 -1.89
C ILE A 265 -15.33 4.41 -2.23
N PHE A 266 -15.09 4.66 -3.52
CA PHE A 266 -14.02 5.57 -3.95
C PHE A 266 -14.22 6.97 -3.38
N PHE A 267 -15.43 7.54 -3.48
CA PHE A 267 -15.72 8.90 -3.01
C PHE A 267 -15.58 9.02 -1.49
N TRP A 268 -16.28 8.18 -0.73
CA TRP A 268 -16.34 8.30 0.72
C TRP A 268 -15.07 7.83 1.42
N HIS A 269 -14.44 6.76 0.92
CA HIS A 269 -13.25 6.21 1.57
C HIS A 269 -11.97 6.97 1.17
N LYS A 270 -11.83 7.39 -0.09
CA LYS A 270 -10.58 7.98 -0.60
C LYS A 270 -10.71 9.47 -0.92
N VAL A 271 -11.66 9.88 -1.77
CA VAL A 271 -11.72 11.25 -2.29
C VAL A 271 -11.94 12.29 -1.19
N ILE A 272 -12.90 12.09 -0.28
CA ILE A 272 -13.15 13.01 0.83
C ILE A 272 -11.89 13.16 1.68
N ARG A 273 -11.24 12.04 2.03
CA ARG A 273 -10.01 12.05 2.82
C ARG A 273 -8.86 12.81 2.13
N TRP A 274 -8.69 12.64 0.83
CA TRP A 274 -7.68 13.38 0.08
C TRP A 274 -8.00 14.87 -0.07
N LYS A 275 -9.29 15.23 -0.03
CA LYS A 275 -9.76 16.63 -0.04
C LYS A 275 -9.86 17.27 1.35
N THR A 276 -9.68 16.51 2.43
CA THR A 276 -9.77 17.03 3.81
C THR A 276 -8.95 18.29 4.04
N PRO A 277 -7.68 18.44 3.61
CA PRO A 277 -6.93 19.67 3.87
C PRO A 277 -7.55 20.92 3.25
N PHE A 278 -8.20 20.80 2.10
CA PHE A 278 -8.90 21.93 1.48
C PHE A 278 -10.16 22.31 2.25
N LEU A 279 -10.91 21.32 2.75
CA LEU A 279 -12.06 21.56 3.62
C LEU A 279 -11.62 22.22 4.93
N LEU A 280 -10.49 21.77 5.51
CA LEU A 280 -9.93 22.40 6.72
C LEU A 280 -9.52 23.85 6.46
N LEU A 281 -8.96 24.18 5.30
CA LEU A 281 -8.64 25.57 4.94
C LEU A 281 -9.89 26.44 4.84
N ILE A 282 -10.97 25.92 4.27
CA ILE A 282 -12.26 26.62 4.21
C ILE A 282 -12.80 26.87 5.62
N VAL A 283 -12.85 25.82 6.45
CA VAL A 283 -13.30 25.93 7.85
C VAL A 283 -12.43 26.92 8.63
N TYR A 284 -11.11 26.81 8.49
CA TYR A 284 -10.16 27.73 9.12
C TYR A 284 -10.42 29.18 8.70
N TYR A 285 -10.63 29.44 7.41
CA TYR A 285 -10.94 30.77 6.90
C TYR A 285 -12.23 31.32 7.47
N VAL A 286 -13.31 30.54 7.51
CA VAL A 286 -14.58 30.96 8.10
C VAL A 286 -14.43 31.30 9.60
N LEU A 287 -13.75 30.42 10.36
CA LEU A 287 -13.49 30.66 11.78
C LEU A 287 -12.59 31.88 12.00
N LEU A 288 -11.66 32.15 11.11
CA LEU A 288 -10.80 33.33 11.19
C LEU A 288 -11.60 34.64 11.02
N LEU A 289 -12.61 34.63 10.16
CA LEU A 289 -13.49 35.81 9.98
C LEU A 289 -14.28 36.13 11.24
N GLU A 290 -14.73 35.11 11.98
CA GLU A 290 -15.57 35.29 13.18
C GLU A 290 -14.74 35.46 14.47
N PHE A 291 -13.62 34.73 14.58
CA PHE A 291 -12.84 34.58 15.83
C PHE A 291 -11.34 34.82 15.62
N THR A 292 -10.97 35.88 14.87
CA THR A 292 -9.60 36.13 14.41
C THR A 292 -8.53 35.96 15.50
N LEU A 293 -8.67 36.63 16.62
CA LEU A 293 -7.66 36.62 17.68
C LEU A 293 -7.51 35.25 18.34
N ILE A 294 -8.63 34.59 18.64
CA ILE A 294 -8.64 33.28 19.29
C ILE A 294 -7.99 32.22 18.36
N ILE A 295 -8.36 32.24 17.08
CA ILE A 295 -7.82 31.27 16.09
C ILE A 295 -6.33 31.48 15.88
N LEU A 296 -5.84 32.71 15.81
CA LEU A 296 -4.43 33.01 15.71
C LEU A 296 -3.65 32.50 16.95
N ILE A 297 -4.16 32.79 18.14
CA ILE A 297 -3.56 32.31 19.39
C ILE A 297 -3.50 30.76 19.39
N VAL A 298 -4.61 30.10 19.13
CA VAL A 298 -4.67 28.63 19.10
C VAL A 298 -3.69 28.05 18.07
N THR A 299 -3.65 28.61 16.87
CA THR A 299 -2.79 28.09 15.79
C THR A 299 -1.30 28.25 16.10
N LEU A 300 -0.91 29.36 16.75
CA LEU A 300 0.48 29.64 17.07
C LEU A 300 0.96 28.89 18.33
N PHE A 301 0.13 28.83 19.36
CA PHE A 301 0.56 28.35 20.67
C PHE A 301 0.36 26.84 20.89
N LEU A 302 -0.66 26.21 20.30
CA LEU A 302 -0.87 24.76 20.47
C LEU A 302 0.33 23.89 20.03
N PRO A 303 0.96 24.13 18.86
CA PRO A 303 2.15 23.38 18.48
C PRO A 303 3.34 23.60 19.41
N ILE A 304 3.51 24.83 19.92
CA ILE A 304 4.57 25.18 20.86
C ILE A 304 4.33 24.46 22.19
N ILE A 305 3.11 24.45 22.68
CA ILE A 305 2.73 23.75 23.92
C ILE A 305 2.98 22.24 23.78
N ASP A 306 2.59 21.62 22.65
CA ASP A 306 2.85 20.19 22.41
C ASP A 306 4.35 19.89 22.39
N ALA A 307 5.16 20.73 21.74
CA ALA A 307 6.61 20.59 21.69
C ALA A 307 7.24 20.73 23.09
N LEU A 308 6.80 21.72 23.89
CA LEU A 308 7.29 21.92 25.26
C LEU A 308 6.90 20.75 26.16
N LEU A 309 5.65 20.31 26.16
CA LEU A 309 5.21 19.15 26.93
C LEU A 309 6.04 17.91 26.61
N PHE A 310 6.36 17.72 25.34
CA PHE A 310 7.20 16.60 24.90
C PHE A 310 8.62 16.68 25.44
N THR A 311 9.26 17.88 25.47
CA THR A 311 10.60 18.04 26.05
C THR A 311 10.64 17.76 27.54
N PHE A 312 9.53 17.97 28.25
CA PHE A 312 9.38 17.65 29.68
C PHE A 312 8.87 16.22 29.94
N GLY A 313 8.80 15.36 28.92
CA GLY A 313 8.34 13.99 29.06
C GLY A 313 6.83 13.84 29.35
N VAL A 314 6.05 14.92 29.21
CA VAL A 314 4.60 14.91 29.40
C VAL A 314 3.91 14.66 28.08
N GLU A 315 3.17 13.55 27.96
CA GLU A 315 2.42 13.22 26.77
C GLU A 315 0.91 13.50 26.95
N PHE A 316 0.44 14.61 26.40
CA PHE A 316 -0.99 14.90 26.35
C PHE A 316 -1.57 14.35 25.02
N LYS A 317 -2.05 13.10 25.05
CA LYS A 317 -2.49 12.32 23.88
C LYS A 317 -3.44 13.04 22.93
N PRO A 318 -4.50 13.79 23.40
CA PRO A 318 -5.40 14.49 22.48
C PRO A 318 -4.69 15.58 21.67
N LEU A 319 -3.81 16.36 22.30
CA LEU A 319 -3.05 17.43 21.63
C LEU A 319 -2.08 16.84 20.60
N ARG A 320 -1.38 15.75 20.96
CA ARG A 320 -0.47 15.06 20.06
C ARG A 320 -1.19 14.46 18.85
N ARG A 321 -2.39 13.88 19.03
CA ARG A 321 -3.23 13.39 17.91
C ARG A 321 -3.67 14.55 17.00
N PHE A 322 -4.06 15.67 17.58
CA PHE A 322 -4.44 16.85 16.83
C PHE A 322 -3.26 17.42 16.02
N HIS A 323 -2.10 17.57 16.67
CA HIS A 323 -0.87 18.01 16.00
C HIS A 323 -0.49 17.08 14.85
N TYR A 324 -0.45 15.76 15.09
CA TYR A 324 -0.21 14.76 14.04
C TYR A 324 -1.20 14.91 12.86
N PHE A 325 -2.48 15.08 13.16
CA PHE A 325 -3.51 15.26 12.14
C PHE A 325 -3.24 16.50 11.28
N ILE A 326 -2.91 17.63 11.88
CA ILE A 326 -2.60 18.87 11.15
C ILE A 326 -1.36 18.70 10.27
N VAL A 327 -0.27 18.16 10.82
CA VAL A 327 0.98 17.95 10.07
C VAL A 327 0.77 17.00 8.88
N MET A 328 -0.02 15.94 9.06
CA MET A 328 -0.33 15.02 7.95
C MET A 328 -1.19 15.69 6.87
N ASN A 329 -2.10 16.58 7.22
CA ASN A 329 -2.88 17.36 6.25
C ASN A 329 -1.99 18.38 5.50
N ILE A 330 -1.00 18.98 6.16
CA ILE A 330 0.02 19.81 5.49
C ILE A 330 0.81 18.98 4.47
N ALA A 331 1.20 17.75 4.82
CA ALA A 331 1.86 16.85 3.88
C ALA A 331 0.99 16.57 2.63
N VAL A 332 -0.34 16.42 2.81
CA VAL A 332 -1.29 16.24 1.69
C VAL A 332 -1.35 17.49 0.80
N LEU A 333 -1.39 18.70 1.38
CA LEU A 333 -1.34 19.95 0.61
C LEU A 333 -0.05 20.09 -0.19
N ILE A 334 1.11 19.80 0.41
CA ILE A 334 2.39 19.81 -0.29
C ILE A 334 2.38 18.78 -1.43
N GLY A 335 1.79 17.60 -1.19
CA GLY A 335 1.61 16.56 -2.21
C GLY A 335 0.77 17.05 -3.39
N PHE A 336 -0.31 17.78 -3.13
CA PHE A 336 -1.12 18.42 -4.17
C PHE A 336 -0.33 19.43 -4.99
N ILE A 337 0.44 20.30 -4.33
CA ILE A 337 1.28 21.29 -5.03
C ILE A 337 2.31 20.59 -5.94
N LYS A 338 2.92 19.48 -5.44
CA LYS A 338 3.84 18.67 -6.26
C LYS A 338 3.14 18.03 -7.45
N PHE A 339 1.93 17.52 -7.27
CA PHE A 339 1.09 17.01 -8.36
C PHE A 339 0.83 18.07 -9.43
N CYS A 340 0.44 19.30 -9.04
CA CYS A 340 0.19 20.41 -9.96
C CYS A 340 1.45 20.85 -10.73
N LYS A 341 2.64 20.74 -10.12
CA LYS A 341 3.92 21.01 -10.78
C LYS A 341 4.36 19.92 -11.78
N GLY A 342 3.66 18.79 -11.79
CA GLY A 342 4.00 17.62 -12.60
C GLY A 342 5.07 16.73 -11.96
N VAL A 343 4.85 15.42 -12.04
CA VAL A 343 5.79 14.39 -11.56
C VAL A 343 6.64 13.92 -12.74
N LYS A 344 7.93 14.24 -12.71
CA LYS A 344 8.87 13.90 -13.79
C LYS A 344 9.48 12.52 -13.65
N THR A 345 9.60 12.00 -12.41
CA THR A 345 10.20 10.70 -12.12
C THR A 345 9.51 10.03 -10.95
N ASN A 346 9.43 8.71 -11.00
CA ASN A 346 8.93 7.84 -9.92
C ASN A 346 10.08 7.20 -9.11
N VAL A 347 11.32 7.53 -9.42
CA VAL A 347 12.49 7.02 -8.70
C VAL A 347 12.46 7.55 -7.28
N TRP A 348 12.39 6.62 -6.31
CA TRP A 348 12.40 6.93 -4.88
C TRP A 348 13.80 6.71 -4.31
N GLN A 349 14.13 7.46 -3.27
CA GLN A 349 15.31 7.15 -2.46
C GLN A 349 14.96 5.97 -1.53
N PRO A 350 15.82 4.94 -1.45
CA PRO A 350 15.65 3.85 -0.49
C PRO A 350 15.50 4.39 0.92
N THR A 351 14.66 3.76 1.71
CA THR A 351 14.53 4.09 3.13
C THR A 351 15.76 3.58 3.86
N THR A 352 16.54 4.47 4.48
CA THR A 352 17.64 4.03 5.36
C THR A 352 17.04 3.28 6.55
N ARG A 353 17.37 2.01 6.66
CA ARG A 353 16.99 1.13 7.79
C ARG A 353 18.19 0.97 8.70
N ASN A 354 17.96 1.10 10.00
CA ASN A 354 18.99 0.86 11.03
C ASN A 354 19.25 -0.63 11.20
#